data_7b4d79d370b0c1012316feabd2a9212b
#
_entry.id   7b4d79d370b0c1012316feabd2a9212b
#
_cell.length_a   1.000
_cell.length_b   1.000
_cell.length_c   1.000
_cell.angle_alpha   90.00
_cell.angle_beta   90.00
_cell.angle_gamma   90.00
#
_symmetry.space_group_name_H-M   'P 1'
#
loop_
_entity.id
_entity.type
_entity.pdbx_description
1 polymer ?
#
loop_
_entity_poly.entity_id
_entity_poly.type
_entity_poly.pdbx_seq_one_letter_code
_entity_poly.pdbx_strand_id
1 'polypeptide(L)'
;QDTESIVVRGEGASGQIKVEAIRDARQNIQKSALSSDAEGRVLFIYGAQNLNGASANAMLKIMEEPPEGVMFLLTASSAAAVLPTIRSRCAAYTMAPVPTEECAAALRTAQPELNEQNAQDLAFLYEGHIGLCLKALTDPAAKVARAAARELCRQAQQQDAYRVQALLAGY
;
A
#
# COMPACT_ATOMS: atom_id res chain seq x y z
N GLN A 1 12.45 22.81 7.91
CA GLN A 1 11.29 22.70 8.84
C GLN A 1 11.25 21.28 9.35
N ASP A 2 11.50 21.08 10.62
CA ASP A 2 11.51 19.75 11.24
C ASP A 2 10.05 19.36 11.54
N THR A 3 9.56 18.33 10.84
CA THR A 3 8.23 17.75 11.06
C THR A 3 8.40 16.40 11.75
N GLU A 4 7.83 16.24 12.92
CA GLU A 4 7.81 14.96 13.62
C GLU A 4 6.66 14.10 13.12
N SER A 5 6.93 12.81 12.84
CA SER A 5 5.90 11.88 12.37
C SER A 5 5.75 10.68 13.32
N ILE A 6 4.52 10.39 13.69
CA ILE A 6 4.14 9.19 14.44
C ILE A 6 3.35 8.29 13.51
N VAL A 7 3.85 7.06 13.32
CA VAL A 7 3.25 6.10 12.38
C VAL A 7 2.58 4.97 13.14
N VAL A 8 1.29 4.77 12.88
CA VAL A 8 0.51 3.64 13.40
C VAL A 8 0.19 2.68 12.27
N ARG A 9 0.50 1.41 12.48
CA ARG A 9 0.24 0.31 11.53
C ARG A 9 -0.46 -0.83 12.24
N GLY A 10 -1.19 -1.63 11.48
CA GLY A 10 -1.73 -2.88 11.98
C GLY A 10 -0.64 -3.92 12.21
N GLU A 11 -0.88 -4.80 13.18
CA GLU A 11 0.03 -5.87 13.59
C GLU A 11 -0.54 -7.25 13.30
N GLY A 12 0.34 -8.23 13.22
CA GLY A 12 0.00 -9.63 13.01
C GLY A 12 -0.54 -9.94 11.60
N ALA A 13 -1.00 -11.18 11.40
CA ALA A 13 -1.48 -11.67 10.11
C ALA A 13 -2.76 -10.95 9.63
N SER A 14 -3.60 -10.45 10.55
CA SER A 14 -4.82 -9.70 10.22
C SER A 14 -4.57 -8.24 9.86
N GLY A 15 -3.39 -7.69 10.18
CA GLY A 15 -3.07 -6.28 10.00
C GLY A 15 -3.97 -5.32 10.82
N GLN A 16 -4.67 -5.81 11.85
CA GLN A 16 -5.62 -5.02 12.62
C GLN A 16 -4.92 -3.97 13.48
N ILE A 17 -5.46 -2.76 13.50
CA ILE A 17 -4.99 -1.67 14.35
C ILE A 17 -5.73 -1.76 15.70
N LYS A 18 -4.98 -2.06 16.75
CA LYS A 18 -5.51 -2.17 18.12
C LYS A 18 -5.74 -0.79 18.72
N VAL A 19 -6.66 -0.72 19.68
CA VAL A 19 -6.97 0.55 20.36
C VAL A 19 -5.78 1.10 21.15
N GLU A 20 -4.95 0.22 21.70
CA GLU A 20 -3.73 0.58 22.43
C GLU A 20 -2.78 1.40 21.55
N ALA A 21 -2.57 0.97 20.28
CA ALA A 21 -1.71 1.69 19.34
C ALA A 21 -2.18 3.14 19.07
N ILE A 22 -3.49 3.36 19.02
CA ILE A 22 -4.07 4.70 18.87
C ILE A 22 -3.91 5.52 20.15
N ARG A 23 -4.07 4.90 21.33
CA ARG A 23 -3.88 5.58 22.63
C ARG A 23 -2.44 5.98 22.85
N ASP A 24 -1.50 5.08 22.53
CA ASP A 24 -0.05 5.34 22.64
C ASP A 24 0.37 6.46 21.68
N ALA A 25 -0.14 6.44 20.45
CA ALA A 25 0.10 7.52 19.50
C ALA A 25 -0.39 8.87 20.02
N ARG A 26 -1.60 8.92 20.61
CA ARG A 26 -2.12 10.15 21.26
C ARG A 26 -1.21 10.64 22.38
N GLN A 27 -0.77 9.77 23.27
CA GLN A 27 0.12 10.13 24.36
C GLN A 27 1.47 10.65 23.85
N ASN A 28 2.03 10.00 22.82
CA ASN A 28 3.29 10.41 22.21
C ASN A 28 3.18 11.79 21.57
N ILE A 29 2.10 12.08 20.86
CA ILE A 29 1.82 13.41 20.30
C ILE A 29 1.77 14.46 21.41
N GLN A 30 1.09 14.19 22.52
CA GLN A 30 0.97 15.13 23.63
C GLN A 30 2.31 15.38 24.33
N LYS A 31 3.12 14.35 24.53
CA LYS A 31 4.46 14.47 25.12
C LYS A 31 5.40 15.25 24.21
N SER A 32 5.40 14.95 22.94
CA SER A 32 6.21 15.64 21.94
C SER A 32 5.84 17.11 21.83
N ALA A 33 4.56 17.47 21.96
CA ALA A 33 4.10 18.85 21.99
C ALA A 33 4.71 19.68 23.14
N LEU A 34 5.14 19.02 24.21
CA LEU A 34 5.74 19.68 25.38
C LEU A 34 7.30 19.74 25.33
N SER A 35 7.93 18.95 24.47
CA SER A 35 9.38 18.71 24.51
C SER A 35 10.13 18.98 23.21
N SER A 36 9.44 19.27 22.10
CA SER A 36 10.03 19.39 20.77
C SER A 36 9.82 20.78 20.18
N ASP A 37 10.88 21.34 19.59
CA ASP A 37 10.86 22.58 18.79
C ASP A 37 10.25 22.38 17.37
N ALA A 38 9.66 21.20 17.10
CA ALA A 38 9.07 20.90 15.80
C ALA A 38 7.86 21.80 15.52
N GLU A 39 7.87 22.46 14.37
CA GLU A 39 6.80 23.37 13.93
C GLU A 39 5.50 22.65 13.56
N GLY A 40 5.54 21.32 13.33
CA GLY A 40 4.36 20.53 12.97
C GLY A 40 4.54 19.05 13.29
N ARG A 41 3.42 18.37 13.49
CA ARG A 41 3.37 16.92 13.76
C ARG A 41 2.40 16.23 12.82
N VAL A 42 2.75 15.03 12.38
CA VAL A 42 1.88 14.20 11.54
C VAL A 42 1.60 12.89 12.25
N LEU A 43 0.32 12.61 12.48
CA LEU A 43 -0.13 11.27 12.85
C LEU A 43 -0.53 10.52 11.58
N PHE A 44 0.29 9.55 11.21
CA PHE A 44 0.10 8.73 10.02
C PHE A 44 -0.53 7.38 10.37
N ILE A 45 -1.75 7.15 9.92
CA ILE A 45 -2.46 5.87 10.09
C ILE A 45 -2.37 5.07 8.78
N TYR A 46 -1.58 4.02 8.78
CA TYR A 46 -1.42 3.17 7.61
C TYR A 46 -2.46 2.06 7.58
N GLY A 47 -3.37 2.13 6.62
CA GLY A 47 -4.44 1.14 6.47
C GLY A 47 -5.63 1.40 7.39
N ALA A 48 -6.28 2.57 7.28
CA ALA A 48 -7.42 2.96 8.11
C ALA A 48 -8.62 1.99 8.04
N GLN A 49 -8.74 1.18 6.98
CA GLN A 49 -9.72 0.10 6.88
C GLN A 49 -9.52 -1.00 7.95
N ASN A 50 -8.35 -1.07 8.56
CA ASN A 50 -8.00 -2.06 9.58
C ASN A 50 -8.31 -1.59 11.01
N LEU A 51 -8.91 -0.40 11.17
CA LEU A 51 -9.42 0.06 12.45
C LEU A 51 -10.65 -0.76 12.84
N ASN A 52 -10.64 -1.36 14.03
CA ASN A 52 -11.83 -1.97 14.63
C ASN A 52 -12.69 -0.92 15.34
N GLY A 53 -13.87 -1.30 15.82
CA GLY A 53 -14.78 -0.36 16.48
C GLY A 53 -14.15 0.41 17.66
N ALA A 54 -13.31 -0.25 18.47
CA ALA A 54 -12.68 0.38 19.62
C ALA A 54 -11.57 1.36 19.21
N SER A 55 -10.71 0.97 18.27
CA SER A 55 -9.63 1.83 17.75
C SER A 55 -10.18 2.99 16.92
N ALA A 56 -11.26 2.76 16.15
CA ALA A 56 -11.94 3.81 15.42
C ALA A 56 -12.56 4.86 16.37
N ASN A 57 -13.23 4.43 17.43
CA ASN A 57 -13.77 5.36 18.43
C ASN A 57 -12.67 6.15 19.15
N ALA A 58 -11.52 5.53 19.44
CA ALA A 58 -10.39 6.24 20.00
C ALA A 58 -9.83 7.27 19.01
N MET A 59 -9.76 6.93 17.72
CA MET A 59 -9.33 7.84 16.67
C MET A 59 -10.29 9.02 16.49
N LEU A 60 -11.60 8.77 16.48
CA LEU A 60 -12.62 9.82 16.39
C LEU A 60 -12.46 10.87 17.49
N LYS A 61 -12.22 10.44 18.75
CA LYS A 61 -11.99 11.38 19.86
C LYS A 61 -10.80 12.29 19.66
N ILE A 62 -9.73 11.79 19.02
CA ILE A 62 -8.54 12.60 18.70
C ILE A 62 -8.83 13.56 17.54
N MET A 63 -9.65 13.13 16.59
CA MET A 63 -10.02 13.97 15.43
C MET A 63 -11.04 15.07 15.78
N GLU A 64 -11.88 14.84 16.79
CA GLU A 64 -12.86 15.83 17.29
C GLU A 64 -12.20 16.91 18.14
N GLU A 65 -11.17 16.54 18.90
CA GLU A 65 -10.37 17.45 19.73
C GLU A 65 -8.88 17.30 19.37
N PRO A 66 -8.47 17.78 18.18
CA PRO A 66 -7.12 17.60 17.71
C PRO A 66 -6.13 18.39 18.56
N PRO A 67 -4.98 17.79 18.92
CA PRO A 67 -3.89 18.55 19.52
C PRO A 67 -3.40 19.64 18.55
N GLU A 68 -2.95 20.76 19.08
CA GLU A 68 -2.45 21.88 18.29
C GLU A 68 -1.25 21.48 17.42
N GLY A 69 -1.23 21.93 16.16
CA GLY A 69 -0.14 21.67 15.23
C GLY A 69 -0.05 20.23 14.73
N VAL A 70 -1.11 19.41 14.88
CA VAL A 70 -1.14 18.01 14.43
C VAL A 70 -1.97 17.86 13.17
N MET A 71 -1.37 17.29 12.14
CA MET A 71 -2.05 16.82 10.93
C MET A 71 -2.27 15.30 10.97
N PHE A 72 -3.48 14.87 10.58
CA PHE A 72 -3.80 13.45 10.44
C PHE A 72 -3.70 13.04 8.96
N LEU A 73 -2.90 12.02 8.68
CA LEU A 73 -2.79 11.43 7.36
C LEU A 73 -3.19 9.95 7.44
N LEU A 74 -4.26 9.60 6.75
CA LEU A 74 -4.78 8.24 6.73
C LEU A 74 -4.66 7.65 5.33
N THR A 75 -4.16 6.42 5.22
CA THR A 75 -4.24 5.67 3.96
C THR A 75 -5.27 4.57 4.06
N ALA A 76 -5.88 4.23 2.93
CA ALA A 76 -6.82 3.12 2.82
C ALA A 76 -6.78 2.52 1.42
N SER A 77 -7.17 1.26 1.28
CA SER A 77 -7.32 0.59 -0.02
C SER A 77 -8.44 1.20 -0.87
N SER A 78 -9.49 1.71 -0.24
CA SER A 78 -10.57 2.47 -0.87
C SER A 78 -11.29 3.32 0.17
N ALA A 79 -11.95 4.39 -0.27
CA ALA A 79 -12.77 5.22 0.62
C ALA A 79 -13.95 4.44 1.22
N ALA A 80 -14.50 3.46 0.50
CA ALA A 80 -15.59 2.61 0.98
C ALA A 80 -15.19 1.64 2.09
N ALA A 81 -13.91 1.29 2.17
CA ALA A 81 -13.38 0.40 3.20
C ALA A 81 -13.16 1.10 4.55
N VAL A 82 -13.20 2.43 4.59
CA VAL A 82 -13.05 3.22 5.82
C VAL A 82 -14.42 3.47 6.45
N LEU A 83 -14.48 3.36 7.78
CA LEU A 83 -15.72 3.62 8.53
C LEU A 83 -16.29 5.00 8.18
N PRO A 84 -17.61 5.09 7.91
CA PRO A 84 -18.25 6.35 7.48
C PRO A 84 -18.01 7.52 8.46
N THR A 85 -17.94 7.23 9.76
CA THR A 85 -17.70 8.20 10.82
C THR A 85 -16.30 8.84 10.74
N ILE A 86 -15.29 8.09 10.35
CA ILE A 86 -13.93 8.60 10.11
C ILE A 86 -13.89 9.35 8.77
N ARG A 87 -14.44 8.74 7.73
CA ARG A 87 -14.45 9.33 6.39
C ARG A 87 -15.11 10.70 6.34
N SER A 88 -16.20 10.91 7.08
CA SER A 88 -16.92 12.19 7.13
C SER A 88 -16.12 13.35 7.73
N ARG A 89 -15.00 13.05 8.42
CA ARG A 89 -14.09 14.03 9.03
C ARG A 89 -12.77 14.20 8.27
N CYS A 90 -12.64 13.57 7.11
CA CYS A 90 -11.44 13.61 6.28
C CYS A 90 -11.72 14.20 4.91
N ALA A 91 -10.78 15.00 4.40
CA ALA A 91 -10.69 15.25 2.98
C ALA A 91 -10.12 14.02 2.30
N ALA A 92 -10.86 13.45 1.34
CA ALA A 92 -10.44 12.24 0.65
C ALA A 92 -9.80 12.57 -0.71
N TYR A 93 -8.60 12.05 -0.94
CA TYR A 93 -7.90 12.13 -2.20
C TYR A 93 -7.71 10.73 -2.75
N THR A 94 -8.16 10.49 -3.97
CA THR A 94 -7.95 9.21 -4.66
C THR A 94 -6.66 9.28 -5.46
N MET A 95 -5.75 8.35 -5.18
CA MET A 95 -4.53 8.20 -5.96
C MET A 95 -4.81 7.24 -7.12
N ALA A 96 -4.68 7.74 -8.34
CA ALA A 96 -4.78 6.91 -9.52
C ALA A 96 -3.53 6.01 -9.66
N PRO A 97 -3.67 4.83 -10.29
CA PRO A 97 -2.51 4.04 -10.70
C PRO A 97 -1.59 4.86 -11.60
N VAL A 98 -0.30 4.57 -11.54
CA VAL A 98 0.69 5.22 -12.40
C VAL A 98 0.52 4.68 -13.84
N PRO A 99 0.59 5.55 -14.88
CA PRO A 99 0.58 5.10 -16.26
C PRO A 99 1.64 4.02 -16.54
N THR A 100 1.33 3.07 -17.42
CA THR A 100 2.20 1.92 -17.70
C THR A 100 3.63 2.35 -18.07
N GLU A 101 3.77 3.37 -18.89
CA GLU A 101 5.07 3.89 -19.32
C GLU A 101 5.89 4.47 -18.17
N GLU A 102 5.26 5.29 -17.32
CA GLU A 102 5.90 5.87 -16.14
C GLU A 102 6.25 4.79 -15.10
N CYS A 103 5.37 3.82 -14.91
CA CYS A 103 5.62 2.66 -14.05
C CYS A 103 6.83 1.86 -14.55
N ALA A 104 6.89 1.55 -15.85
CA ALA A 104 8.01 0.84 -16.46
C ALA A 104 9.32 1.60 -16.31
N ALA A 105 9.32 2.92 -16.51
CA ALA A 105 10.49 3.76 -16.30
C ALA A 105 10.97 3.75 -14.85
N ALA A 106 10.05 3.84 -13.88
CA ALA A 106 10.36 3.75 -12.45
C ALA A 106 10.95 2.37 -12.08
N LEU A 107 10.40 1.29 -12.65
CA LEU A 107 10.92 -0.07 -12.43
C LEU A 107 12.37 -0.22 -12.94
N ARG A 108 12.68 0.32 -14.12
CA ARG A 108 14.05 0.28 -14.68
C ARG A 108 15.02 1.13 -13.87
N THR A 109 14.57 2.23 -13.30
CA THR A 109 15.39 3.04 -12.39
C THR A 109 15.70 2.27 -11.11
N ALA A 110 14.73 1.55 -10.55
CA ALA A 110 14.91 0.76 -9.33
C ALA A 110 15.66 -0.56 -9.57
N GLN A 111 15.59 -1.11 -10.80
CA GLN A 111 16.19 -2.38 -11.21
C GLN A 111 16.82 -2.23 -12.60
N PRO A 112 18.07 -1.73 -12.70
CA PRO A 112 18.72 -1.45 -13.99
C PRO A 112 18.88 -2.67 -14.90
N GLU A 113 18.94 -3.88 -14.33
CA GLU A 113 19.03 -5.15 -15.07
C GLU A 113 17.70 -5.52 -15.78
N LEU A 114 16.62 -4.83 -15.45
CA LEU A 114 15.31 -5.12 -16.04
C LEU A 114 15.23 -4.52 -17.43
N ASN A 115 15.06 -5.37 -18.46
CA ASN A 115 14.87 -4.88 -19.83
C ASN A 115 13.50 -4.19 -19.98
N GLU A 116 13.38 -3.35 -21.00
CA GLU A 116 12.22 -2.51 -21.23
C GLU A 116 10.92 -3.30 -21.40
N GLN A 117 10.95 -4.37 -22.21
CA GLN A 117 9.78 -5.21 -22.45
C GLN A 117 9.28 -5.84 -21.15
N ASN A 118 10.16 -6.38 -20.33
CA ASN A 118 9.79 -6.97 -19.06
C ASN A 118 9.24 -5.92 -18.07
N ALA A 119 9.74 -4.69 -18.10
CA ALA A 119 9.23 -3.60 -17.29
C ALA A 119 7.83 -3.19 -17.71
N GLN A 120 7.56 -3.10 -19.01
CA GLN A 120 6.25 -2.80 -19.57
C GLN A 120 5.24 -3.92 -19.26
N ASP A 121 5.63 -5.19 -19.46
CA ASP A 121 4.79 -6.35 -19.14
C ASP A 121 4.38 -6.36 -17.65
N LEU A 122 5.33 -6.05 -16.76
CA LEU A 122 5.04 -5.96 -15.33
C LEU A 122 4.12 -4.79 -15.00
N ALA A 123 4.40 -3.61 -15.55
CA ALA A 123 3.60 -2.42 -15.33
C ALA A 123 2.16 -2.62 -15.82
N PHE A 124 1.97 -3.30 -16.95
CA PHE A 124 0.66 -3.68 -17.47
C PHE A 124 -0.03 -4.71 -16.57
N LEU A 125 0.66 -5.81 -16.20
CA LEU A 125 0.11 -6.89 -15.40
C LEU A 125 -0.35 -6.44 -14.00
N TYR A 126 0.35 -5.48 -13.42
CA TYR A 126 0.04 -4.94 -12.09
C TYR A 126 -0.59 -3.54 -12.15
N GLU A 127 -1.16 -3.18 -13.30
CA GLU A 127 -1.97 -1.96 -13.49
C GLU A 127 -1.28 -0.69 -12.96
N GLY A 128 0.05 -0.55 -13.16
CA GLY A 128 0.81 0.61 -12.71
C GLY A 128 1.14 0.64 -11.22
N HIS A 129 0.87 -0.43 -10.46
CA HIS A 129 1.22 -0.53 -9.05
C HIS A 129 2.71 -0.86 -8.85
N ILE A 130 3.59 0.16 -8.85
CA ILE A 130 5.06 0.03 -8.76
C ILE A 130 5.46 -0.90 -7.60
N GLY A 131 4.87 -0.74 -6.41
CA GLY A 131 5.19 -1.56 -5.24
C GLY A 131 4.90 -3.05 -5.43
N LEU A 132 3.80 -3.40 -6.12
CA LEU A 132 3.47 -4.79 -6.47
C LEU A 132 4.42 -5.33 -7.53
N CYS A 133 4.78 -4.53 -8.52
CA CYS A 133 5.77 -4.90 -9.53
C CYS A 133 7.13 -5.24 -8.90
N LEU A 134 7.64 -4.38 -8.01
CA LEU A 134 8.90 -4.59 -7.29
C LEU A 134 8.86 -5.85 -6.41
N LYS A 135 7.76 -6.05 -5.68
CA LYS A 135 7.56 -7.28 -4.90
C LYS A 135 7.58 -8.51 -5.78
N ALA A 136 6.89 -8.48 -6.92
CA ALA A 136 6.85 -9.59 -7.87
C ALA A 136 8.22 -9.88 -8.51
N LEU A 137 9.12 -8.91 -8.60
CA LEU A 137 10.49 -9.11 -9.07
C LEU A 137 11.36 -9.87 -8.05
N THR A 138 11.08 -9.73 -6.78
CA THR A 138 11.84 -10.37 -5.70
C THR A 138 11.25 -11.69 -5.24
N ASP A 139 9.94 -11.89 -5.40
CA ASP A 139 9.21 -13.10 -4.99
C ASP A 139 9.53 -14.28 -5.94
N PRO A 140 10.12 -15.39 -5.44
CA PRO A 140 10.41 -16.57 -6.25
C PRO A 140 9.16 -17.21 -6.86
N ALA A 141 8.04 -17.28 -6.11
CA ALA A 141 6.79 -17.86 -6.60
C ALA A 141 6.21 -17.04 -7.76
N ALA A 142 6.24 -15.70 -7.64
CA ALA A 142 5.81 -14.82 -8.71
C ALA A 142 6.70 -14.93 -9.97
N LYS A 143 8.01 -15.17 -9.80
CA LYS A 143 8.93 -15.42 -10.93
C LYS A 143 8.58 -16.68 -11.69
N VAL A 144 8.35 -17.78 -10.96
CA VAL A 144 7.95 -19.07 -11.56
C VAL A 144 6.61 -18.95 -12.29
N ALA A 145 5.60 -18.37 -11.64
CA ALA A 145 4.27 -18.18 -12.25
C ALA A 145 4.34 -17.35 -13.55
N ARG A 146 5.13 -16.28 -13.57
CA ARG A 146 5.31 -15.46 -14.79
C ARG A 146 6.03 -16.21 -15.90
N ALA A 147 7.06 -16.99 -15.57
CA ALA A 147 7.76 -17.81 -16.56
C ALA A 147 6.81 -18.84 -17.19
N ALA A 148 6.00 -19.51 -16.38
CA ALA A 148 4.99 -20.45 -16.84
C ALA A 148 3.92 -19.78 -17.71
N ALA A 149 3.40 -18.62 -17.29
CA ALA A 149 2.42 -17.85 -18.06
C ALA A 149 2.95 -17.43 -19.44
N ARG A 150 4.21 -16.95 -19.50
CA ARG A 150 4.85 -16.59 -20.78
C ARG A 150 5.00 -17.79 -21.71
N GLU A 151 5.42 -18.93 -21.15
CA GLU A 151 5.55 -20.15 -21.94
C GLU A 151 4.20 -20.63 -22.48
N LEU A 152 3.14 -20.58 -21.66
CA LEU A 152 1.77 -20.86 -22.09
C LEU A 152 1.31 -19.93 -23.22
N CYS A 153 1.54 -18.61 -23.07
CA CYS A 153 1.19 -17.65 -24.11
C CYS A 153 1.96 -17.91 -25.43
N ARG A 154 3.25 -18.23 -25.34
CA ARG A 154 4.07 -18.55 -26.49
C ARG A 154 3.56 -19.78 -27.24
N GLN A 155 3.18 -20.81 -26.51
CA GLN A 155 2.64 -22.05 -27.11
C GLN A 155 1.23 -21.86 -27.67
N ALA A 156 0.40 -21.07 -26.99
CA ALA A 156 -0.90 -20.71 -27.52
C ALA A 156 -0.81 -19.94 -28.85
N GLN A 157 0.15 -19.03 -28.97
CA GLN A 157 0.41 -18.30 -30.21
C GLN A 157 0.89 -19.21 -31.36
N GLN A 158 1.59 -20.29 -31.03
CA GLN A 158 2.04 -21.30 -32.01
C GLN A 158 0.93 -22.30 -32.39
N GLN A 159 -0.31 -22.13 -31.89
CA GLN A 159 -1.47 -23.01 -32.10
C GLN A 159 -1.21 -24.48 -31.68
N ASP A 160 -0.30 -24.72 -30.76
CA ASP A 160 0.01 -26.04 -30.22
C ASP A 160 -0.89 -26.35 -29.01
N ALA A 161 -2.16 -26.62 -29.28
CA ALA A 161 -3.19 -26.91 -28.26
C ALA A 161 -2.80 -28.07 -27.33
N TYR A 162 -2.10 -29.08 -27.85
CA TYR A 162 -1.67 -30.24 -27.06
C TYR A 162 -0.63 -29.85 -26.00
N ARG A 163 0.36 -29.05 -26.38
CA ARG A 163 1.39 -28.59 -25.43
C ARG A 163 0.85 -27.63 -24.38
N VAL A 164 -0.10 -26.75 -24.74
CA VAL A 164 -0.81 -25.88 -23.79
C VAL A 164 -1.54 -26.72 -22.74
N GLN A 165 -2.25 -27.77 -23.19
CA GLN A 165 -3.01 -28.64 -22.29
C GLN A 165 -2.07 -29.46 -21.36
N ALA A 166 -0.95 -29.95 -21.86
CA ALA A 166 0.04 -30.67 -21.07
C ALA A 166 0.69 -29.79 -19.98
N LEU A 167 0.96 -28.50 -20.28
CA LEU A 167 1.49 -27.55 -19.30
C LEU A 167 0.46 -27.20 -18.20
N LEU A 168 -0.81 -27.03 -18.56
CA LEU A 168 -1.88 -26.78 -17.60
C LEU A 168 -2.15 -27.96 -16.67
N ALA A 169 -1.92 -29.20 -17.15
CA ALA A 169 -2.09 -30.42 -16.35
C ALA A 169 -0.94 -30.68 -15.36
N GLY A 170 0.21 -30.01 -15.53
CA GLY A 170 1.40 -30.13 -14.68
C GLY A 170 1.49 -29.08 -13.55
N TYR A 171 0.56 -28.18 -13.49
CA TYR A 171 0.38 -27.18 -12.45
C TYR A 171 -0.92 -27.45 -11.68
#